data_b13e98bd31eea71e2151d3201fb620b6
#
_entry.id   b13e98bd31eea71e2151d3201fb620b6
#
_cell.length_a   1.000
_cell.length_b   1.000
_cell.length_c   1.000
_cell.angle_alpha   90.00
_cell.angle_beta   90.00
_cell.angle_gamma   90.00
#
_symmetry.space_group_name_H-M   'P 1'
#
loop_
_entity.id
_entity.type
_entity.pdbx_description
1 polymer ?
#
loop_
_entity_poly.entity_id
_entity_poly.type
_entity_poly.pdbx_seq_one_letter_code
_entity_poly.pdbx_strand_id
1 'polypeptide(L)'
;MNTIGVDFLSMSYRLPGRFVPSSEIEDRLDLGRGVIERLTGIRGRRYLGPGESLQGLALAACQDALASAGPGDVDGLIYYSDNPPLLPEGNGHRRIYYDISAHLQNLLAESGHPLACDCVGIAGSCVSFLLSLQMAAGLIRSGMKKRILLVGAAANSLFLENTDKNVAMTFGDGVAAGVLGESEGSGLLGVYCRTDGRGYAAGGYPDYSSLFVDRKRVAEFAPLGFQAGWRGLLEKTGLILSDIDVVIPHQAGIKIIQRGMALAGIPEEKIYLCLGDVGNTGAPAVQLALARAVEEGRVRDGHVVALVAFGTGWNYGAAAWRYRRPLPSPKSPNRPGD
;
A
#
# COMPACT_ATOMS: atom_id res chain seq x y z
N MET A 1 -10.66 20.48 -24.33
CA MET A 1 -9.32 19.93 -24.11
C MET A 1 -9.49 18.43 -23.88
N ASN A 2 -8.86 17.59 -24.69
CA ASN A 2 -8.86 16.15 -24.42
C ASN A 2 -8.10 15.91 -23.12
N THR A 3 -8.78 15.33 -22.13
CA THR A 3 -8.15 14.98 -20.84
C THR A 3 -7.18 13.82 -21.08
N ILE A 4 -5.91 13.99 -20.75
CA ILE A 4 -4.90 12.91 -20.84
C ILE A 4 -5.37 11.76 -19.93
N GLY A 5 -5.51 10.57 -20.52
CA GLY A 5 -5.80 9.36 -19.78
C GLY A 5 -4.59 8.94 -18.92
N VAL A 6 -4.85 8.32 -17.80
CA VAL A 6 -3.81 7.82 -16.88
C VAL A 6 -4.10 6.38 -16.55
N ASP A 7 -3.08 5.52 -16.64
CA ASP A 7 -3.21 4.10 -16.30
C ASP A 7 -1.95 3.55 -15.65
N PHE A 8 -2.08 2.40 -14.98
CA PHE A 8 -0.93 1.60 -14.59
C PHE A 8 -0.36 0.89 -15.83
N LEU A 9 0.89 1.13 -16.12
CA LEU A 9 1.64 0.44 -17.18
C LEU A 9 2.23 -0.86 -16.67
N SER A 10 2.52 -0.93 -15.36
CA SER A 10 2.99 -2.13 -14.68
C SER A 10 2.68 -2.08 -13.20
N MET A 11 2.67 -3.25 -12.55
CA MET A 11 2.61 -3.40 -11.10
C MET A 11 3.48 -4.58 -10.67
N SER A 12 4.07 -4.45 -9.48
CA SER A 12 4.84 -5.50 -8.83
C SER A 12 4.70 -5.39 -7.31
N TYR A 13 5.07 -6.44 -6.61
CA TYR A 13 5.22 -6.42 -5.16
C TYR A 13 6.33 -7.38 -4.72
N ARG A 14 6.87 -7.14 -3.52
CA ARG A 14 7.81 -8.03 -2.86
C ARG A 14 7.42 -8.20 -1.40
N LEU A 15 7.44 -9.45 -0.96
CA LEU A 15 7.27 -9.80 0.44
C LEU A 15 8.59 -10.34 0.96
N PRO A 16 8.95 -10.05 2.23
CA PRO A 16 10.10 -10.68 2.86
C PRO A 16 10.01 -12.20 2.88
N GLY A 17 11.17 -12.87 2.92
CA GLY A 17 11.25 -14.32 2.89
C GLY A 17 10.73 -14.99 4.16
N ARG A 18 10.92 -14.37 5.36
CA ARG A 18 10.55 -14.96 6.63
C ARG A 18 9.04 -14.91 6.85
N PHE A 19 8.36 -16.05 6.78
CA PHE A 19 6.98 -16.19 7.21
C PHE A 19 6.91 -16.36 8.74
N VAL A 20 6.06 -15.58 9.40
CA VAL A 20 5.82 -15.60 10.84
C VAL A 20 4.35 -15.95 11.08
N PRO A 21 4.04 -17.19 11.50
CA PRO A 21 2.69 -17.60 11.80
C PRO A 21 2.15 -16.82 13.01
N SER A 22 0.84 -16.60 13.06
CA SER A 22 0.19 -15.92 14.19
C SER A 22 0.44 -16.62 15.52
N SER A 23 0.63 -17.94 15.52
CA SER A 23 0.99 -18.72 16.71
C SER A 23 2.33 -18.31 17.33
N GLU A 24 3.34 -17.95 16.53
CA GLU A 24 4.64 -17.44 17.03
C GLU A 24 4.45 -16.09 17.75
N ILE A 25 3.59 -15.23 17.21
CA ILE A 25 3.27 -13.94 17.83
C ILE A 25 2.45 -14.14 19.10
N GLU A 26 1.50 -15.09 19.10
CA GLU A 26 0.69 -15.44 20.27
C GLU A 26 1.58 -15.91 21.41
N ASP A 27 2.56 -16.79 21.16
CA ASP A 27 3.52 -17.25 22.17
C ASP A 27 4.35 -16.08 22.73
N ARG A 28 4.89 -15.23 21.85
CA ARG A 28 5.71 -14.07 22.25
C ARG A 28 4.93 -13.05 23.10
N LEU A 29 3.64 -12.87 22.82
CA LEU A 29 2.79 -11.89 23.51
C LEU A 29 2.00 -12.48 24.69
N ASP A 30 2.18 -13.76 25.01
CA ASP A 30 1.40 -14.50 26.01
C ASP A 30 -0.12 -14.40 25.75
N LEU A 31 -0.53 -14.78 24.53
CA LEU A 31 -1.92 -14.82 24.11
C LEU A 31 -2.38 -16.27 23.93
N GLY A 32 -3.67 -16.52 24.10
CA GLY A 32 -4.25 -17.82 23.79
C GLY A 32 -4.16 -18.16 22.29
N ARG A 33 -4.03 -19.45 21.97
CA ARG A 33 -3.96 -19.92 20.57
C ARG A 33 -5.19 -19.54 19.76
N GLY A 34 -4.96 -19.08 18.52
CA GLY A 34 -6.00 -18.68 17.56
C GLY A 34 -6.67 -17.32 17.87
N VAL A 35 -6.18 -16.60 18.88
CA VAL A 35 -6.73 -15.28 19.24
C VAL A 35 -6.49 -14.27 18.12
N ILE A 36 -5.29 -14.25 17.55
CA ILE A 36 -4.94 -13.29 16.48
C ILE A 36 -5.82 -13.52 15.26
N GLU A 37 -5.91 -14.74 14.77
CA GLU A 37 -6.74 -15.04 13.58
C GLU A 37 -8.22 -14.70 13.84
N ARG A 38 -8.78 -15.08 14.98
CA ARG A 38 -10.17 -14.78 15.34
C ARG A 38 -10.45 -13.27 15.42
N LEU A 39 -9.51 -12.47 15.90
CA LEU A 39 -9.69 -11.03 16.07
C LEU A 39 -9.42 -10.23 14.80
N THR A 40 -8.45 -10.66 14.01
CA THR A 40 -7.88 -9.87 12.91
C THR A 40 -8.07 -10.50 11.53
N GLY A 41 -8.32 -11.82 11.46
CA GLY A 41 -8.30 -12.60 10.22
C GLY A 41 -6.90 -12.97 9.72
N ILE A 42 -5.84 -12.68 10.50
CA ILE A 42 -4.44 -12.87 10.11
C ILE A 42 -3.93 -14.20 10.65
N ARG A 43 -3.62 -15.13 9.76
CA ARG A 43 -3.00 -16.43 10.07
C ARG A 43 -1.48 -16.33 10.19
N GLY A 44 -0.90 -15.39 9.46
CA GLY A 44 0.53 -15.12 9.45
C GLY A 44 0.88 -13.83 8.71
N ARG A 45 2.14 -13.48 8.72
CA ARG A 45 2.67 -12.30 8.01
C ARG A 45 4.12 -12.56 7.60
N ARG A 46 4.68 -11.62 6.87
CA ARG A 46 6.08 -11.65 6.49
C ARG A 46 6.85 -10.58 7.25
N TYR A 47 8.02 -10.93 7.77
CA TYR A 47 8.99 -10.02 8.37
C TYR A 47 10.32 -10.13 7.65
N LEU A 48 11.08 -9.04 7.62
CA LEU A 48 12.45 -9.05 7.12
C LEU A 48 13.24 -10.16 7.83
N GLY A 49 13.85 -11.02 7.03
CA GLY A 49 14.73 -12.09 7.49
C GLY A 49 16.20 -11.64 7.59
N PRO A 50 17.08 -12.50 8.10
CA PRO A 50 18.51 -12.23 8.11
C PRO A 50 19.04 -11.94 6.69
N GLY A 51 19.77 -10.84 6.54
CA GLY A 51 20.33 -10.42 5.24
C GLY A 51 19.36 -9.70 4.30
N GLU A 52 18.07 -9.63 4.63
CA GLU A 52 17.11 -8.83 3.89
C GLU A 52 17.07 -7.38 4.37
N SER A 53 16.81 -6.45 3.46
CA SER A 53 16.56 -5.05 3.78
C SER A 53 15.34 -4.53 3.04
N LEU A 54 14.64 -3.56 3.65
CA LEU A 54 13.50 -2.91 3.02
C LEU A 54 13.90 -2.27 1.69
N GLN A 55 15.09 -1.67 1.64
CA GLN A 55 15.64 -1.01 0.45
C GLN A 55 15.94 -2.01 -0.67
N GLY A 56 16.47 -3.19 -0.33
CA GLY A 56 16.72 -4.27 -1.30
C GLY A 56 15.41 -4.81 -1.89
N LEU A 57 14.38 -5.00 -1.07
CA LEU A 57 13.06 -5.39 -1.56
C LEU A 57 12.41 -4.30 -2.42
N ALA A 58 12.57 -3.02 -2.03
CA ALA A 58 12.07 -1.89 -2.82
C ALA A 58 12.78 -1.80 -4.18
N LEU A 59 14.11 -1.96 -4.20
CA LEU A 59 14.88 -2.01 -5.44
C LEU A 59 14.39 -3.13 -6.37
N ALA A 60 14.25 -4.35 -5.85
CA ALA A 60 13.78 -5.49 -6.65
C ALA A 60 12.36 -5.26 -7.21
N ALA A 61 11.44 -4.71 -6.39
CA ALA A 61 10.10 -4.38 -6.86
C ALA A 61 10.12 -3.31 -7.96
N CYS A 62 10.98 -2.29 -7.83
CA CYS A 62 11.15 -1.26 -8.87
C CYS A 62 11.69 -1.84 -10.17
N GLN A 63 12.71 -2.70 -10.11
CA GLN A 63 13.27 -3.36 -11.29
C GLN A 63 12.21 -4.16 -12.04
N ASP A 64 11.39 -4.93 -11.33
CA ASP A 64 10.28 -5.68 -11.93
C ASP A 64 9.24 -4.76 -12.57
N ALA A 65 8.87 -3.67 -11.89
CA ALA A 65 7.91 -2.72 -12.41
C ALA A 65 8.44 -2.02 -13.67
N LEU A 66 9.71 -1.59 -13.67
CA LEU A 66 10.36 -0.97 -14.82
C LEU A 66 10.47 -1.92 -16.00
N ALA A 67 10.91 -3.17 -15.78
CA ALA A 67 11.02 -4.18 -16.82
C ALA A 67 9.67 -4.51 -17.49
N SER A 68 8.59 -4.40 -16.71
CA SER A 68 7.24 -4.75 -17.18
C SER A 68 6.47 -3.56 -17.78
N ALA A 69 6.92 -2.32 -17.58
CA ALA A 69 6.22 -1.11 -18.01
C ALA A 69 6.29 -0.84 -19.52
N GLY A 70 7.06 -1.65 -20.27
CA GLY A 70 7.34 -1.40 -21.67
C GLY A 70 8.26 -0.19 -21.91
N PRO A 71 8.59 0.13 -23.17
CA PRO A 71 9.54 1.17 -23.50
C PRO A 71 9.08 2.56 -23.09
N GLY A 72 10.03 3.42 -22.71
CA GLY A 72 9.82 4.82 -22.32
C GLY A 72 10.41 5.15 -20.97
N ASP A 73 10.96 6.36 -20.86
CA ASP A 73 11.64 6.84 -19.67
C ASP A 73 10.65 7.20 -18.56
N VAL A 74 11.03 6.89 -17.32
CA VAL A 74 10.36 7.38 -16.12
C VAL A 74 10.93 8.76 -15.78
N ASP A 75 10.05 9.75 -15.68
CA ASP A 75 10.40 11.16 -15.44
C ASP A 75 9.97 11.70 -14.08
N GLY A 76 9.47 10.81 -13.20
CA GLY A 76 9.17 11.09 -11.79
C GLY A 76 9.25 9.82 -10.93
N LEU A 77 9.71 9.95 -9.68
CA LEU A 77 9.69 8.88 -8.67
C LEU A 77 8.97 9.39 -7.43
N ILE A 78 7.92 8.68 -7.02
CA ILE A 78 7.22 8.93 -5.77
C ILE A 78 7.41 7.72 -4.86
N TYR A 79 8.14 7.93 -3.77
CA TYR A 79 8.26 6.97 -2.68
C TYR A 79 7.24 7.30 -1.60
N TYR A 80 6.51 6.30 -1.10
CA TYR A 80 5.59 6.52 0.01
C TYR A 80 5.73 5.43 1.08
N SER A 81 5.61 5.86 2.34
CA SER A 81 5.75 4.99 3.51
C SER A 81 4.97 5.54 4.68
N ASP A 82 4.64 4.68 5.63
CA ASP A 82 4.21 5.05 6.98
C ASP A 82 5.33 4.86 8.01
N ASN A 83 6.48 4.31 7.60
CA ASN A 83 7.66 4.22 8.47
C ASN A 83 8.46 5.54 8.47
N PRO A 84 9.16 5.83 9.58
CA PRO A 84 10.13 6.92 9.61
C PRO A 84 11.21 6.74 8.52
N PRO A 85 11.75 7.83 7.96
CA PRO A 85 12.78 7.77 6.91
C PRO A 85 14.16 7.40 7.50
N LEU A 86 14.26 6.20 8.07
CA LEU A 86 15.44 5.67 8.72
C LEU A 86 16.19 4.71 7.80
N LEU A 87 17.50 4.91 7.66
CA LEU A 87 18.39 3.96 7.01
C LEU A 87 19.39 3.41 8.02
N PRO A 88 19.72 2.09 7.97
CA PRO A 88 20.75 1.51 8.81
C PRO A 88 22.14 2.06 8.43
N GLU A 89 22.95 2.33 9.43
CA GLU A 89 24.39 2.56 9.28
C GLU A 89 25.14 1.29 9.69
N GLY A 90 26.28 1.00 9.06
CA GLY A 90 27.02 -0.26 9.21
C GLY A 90 27.51 -0.62 10.62
N ASN A 91 27.28 0.22 11.61
CA ASN A 91 27.64 0.04 13.03
C ASN A 91 26.44 -0.28 13.94
N GLY A 92 25.28 -0.64 13.38
CA GLY A 92 24.04 -0.91 14.12
C GLY A 92 23.23 0.35 14.44
N HIS A 93 23.72 1.54 14.13
CA HIS A 93 22.96 2.77 14.25
C HIS A 93 21.99 2.95 13.08
N ARG A 94 20.97 3.77 13.28
CA ARG A 94 20.03 4.22 12.27
C ARG A 94 20.11 5.73 12.16
N ARG A 95 20.10 6.25 10.94
CA ARG A 95 20.06 7.69 10.70
C ARG A 95 18.74 8.09 10.06
N ILE A 96 18.18 9.21 10.54
CA ILE A 96 17.00 9.84 9.93
C ILE A 96 17.47 10.68 8.75
N TYR A 97 16.80 10.50 7.61
CA TYR A 97 16.99 11.30 6.41
C TYR A 97 15.75 12.18 6.17
N TYR A 98 15.87 13.19 5.33
CA TYR A 98 14.70 14.00 4.97
C TYR A 98 13.65 13.17 4.23
N ASP A 99 14.14 12.27 3.36
CA ASP A 99 13.32 11.38 2.54
C ASP A 99 14.20 10.25 1.99
N ILE A 100 13.58 9.14 1.65
CA ILE A 100 14.27 7.94 1.16
C ILE A 100 14.17 7.82 -0.38
N SER A 101 13.38 8.64 -1.06
CA SER A 101 13.19 8.55 -2.50
C SER A 101 14.51 8.73 -3.28
N ALA A 102 15.33 9.71 -2.88
CA ALA A 102 16.64 9.94 -3.48
C ALA A 102 17.62 8.77 -3.24
N HIS A 103 17.55 8.13 -2.05
CA HIS A 103 18.36 6.94 -1.79
C HIS A 103 17.95 5.78 -2.71
N LEU A 104 16.65 5.55 -2.92
CA LEU A 104 16.17 4.52 -3.84
C LEU A 104 16.57 4.81 -5.29
N GLN A 105 16.51 6.07 -5.72
CA GLN A 105 17.01 6.48 -7.05
C GLN A 105 18.49 6.14 -7.22
N ASN A 106 19.33 6.39 -6.20
CA ASN A 106 20.74 6.03 -6.20
C ASN A 106 20.94 4.51 -6.31
N LEU A 107 20.21 3.70 -5.55
CA LEU A 107 20.26 2.24 -5.64
C LEU A 107 19.86 1.74 -7.05
N LEU A 108 18.86 2.35 -7.66
CA LEU A 108 18.47 2.04 -9.04
C LEU A 108 19.63 2.35 -10.01
N ALA A 109 20.28 3.50 -9.86
CA ALA A 109 21.43 3.87 -10.71
C ALA A 109 22.60 2.90 -10.53
N GLU A 110 22.97 2.56 -9.29
CA GLU A 110 24.03 1.59 -8.98
C GLU A 110 23.72 0.19 -9.55
N SER A 111 22.46 -0.16 -9.67
CA SER A 111 21.99 -1.46 -10.23
C SER A 111 21.79 -1.45 -11.75
N GLY A 112 22.22 -0.38 -12.44
CA GLY A 112 22.13 -0.26 -13.90
C GLY A 112 20.80 0.27 -14.44
N HIS A 113 19.94 0.85 -13.58
CA HIS A 113 18.66 1.45 -13.94
C HIS A 113 18.61 2.95 -13.57
N PRO A 114 19.51 3.80 -14.09
CA PRO A 114 19.54 5.22 -13.74
C PRO A 114 18.24 5.92 -14.18
N LEU A 115 17.63 6.67 -13.28
CA LEU A 115 16.46 7.49 -13.58
C LEU A 115 16.85 8.97 -13.57
N ALA A 116 16.67 9.64 -14.70
CA ALA A 116 16.87 11.09 -14.83
C ALA A 116 15.57 11.83 -14.46
N CYS A 117 15.18 11.78 -13.19
CA CYS A 117 13.91 12.34 -12.71
C CYS A 117 14.06 13.01 -11.34
N ASP A 118 13.10 13.86 -11.00
CA ASP A 118 12.91 14.31 -9.62
C ASP A 118 12.23 13.21 -8.77
N CYS A 119 12.55 13.25 -7.48
CA CYS A 119 12.06 12.29 -6.50
C CYS A 119 11.34 13.01 -5.37
N VAL A 120 10.28 12.40 -4.83
CA VAL A 120 9.55 12.93 -3.69
C VAL A 120 9.07 11.82 -2.75
N GLY A 121 9.17 12.06 -1.43
CA GLY A 121 8.59 11.22 -0.39
C GLY A 121 7.21 11.70 0.03
N ILE A 122 6.26 10.76 0.19
CA ILE A 122 4.91 11.05 0.69
C ILE A 122 4.65 10.22 1.95
N ALA A 123 4.20 10.91 3.01
CA ALA A 123 3.76 10.31 4.26
C ALA A 123 2.32 10.72 4.56
N GLY A 124 1.42 9.78 4.56
CA GLY A 124 -0.01 9.95 4.86
C GLY A 124 -0.59 8.72 5.54
N SER A 125 0.24 8.03 6.36
CA SER A 125 -0.13 6.77 7.01
C SER A 125 -0.60 5.74 5.97
N CYS A 126 -1.57 4.90 6.28
CA CYS A 126 -2.10 3.87 5.39
C CYS A 126 -2.78 4.41 4.11
N VAL A 127 -2.97 5.73 3.97
CA VAL A 127 -3.55 6.37 2.79
C VAL A 127 -2.49 6.90 1.82
N SER A 128 -1.21 6.78 2.18
CA SER A 128 -0.09 7.28 1.38
C SER A 128 -0.13 6.86 -0.08
N PHE A 129 -0.53 5.61 -0.37
CA PHE A 129 -0.71 5.15 -1.74
C PHE A 129 -1.74 5.98 -2.53
N LEU A 130 -2.93 6.23 -1.96
CA LEU A 130 -3.96 7.00 -2.67
C LEU A 130 -3.57 8.46 -2.85
N LEU A 131 -2.86 9.05 -1.88
CA LEU A 131 -2.31 10.41 -2.00
C LEU A 131 -1.25 10.47 -3.11
N SER A 132 -0.37 9.47 -3.18
CA SER A 132 0.65 9.34 -4.23
C SER A 132 0.00 9.14 -5.61
N LEU A 133 -1.03 8.30 -5.69
CA LEU A 133 -1.80 8.07 -6.91
C LEU A 133 -2.50 9.35 -7.38
N GLN A 134 -3.09 10.13 -6.47
CA GLN A 134 -3.72 11.42 -6.78
C GLN A 134 -2.70 12.42 -7.30
N MET A 135 -1.52 12.52 -6.66
CA MET A 135 -0.44 13.41 -7.09
C MET A 135 0.09 13.00 -8.47
N ALA A 136 0.47 11.74 -8.65
CA ALA A 136 0.98 11.22 -9.91
C ALA A 136 -0.01 11.46 -11.07
N ALA A 137 -1.29 11.14 -10.86
CA ALA A 137 -2.32 11.36 -11.86
C ALA A 137 -2.51 12.84 -12.19
N GLY A 138 -2.38 13.73 -11.21
CA GLY A 138 -2.41 15.18 -11.42
C GLY A 138 -1.25 15.67 -12.29
N LEU A 139 -0.04 15.23 -11.97
CA LEU A 139 1.19 15.58 -12.73
C LEU A 139 1.13 15.08 -14.17
N ILE A 140 0.63 13.85 -14.39
CA ILE A 140 0.49 13.30 -15.74
C ILE A 140 -0.60 14.04 -16.52
N ARG A 141 -1.78 14.25 -15.93
CA ARG A 141 -2.89 14.96 -16.58
C ARG A 141 -2.60 16.41 -16.93
N SER A 142 -1.72 17.06 -16.16
CA SER A 142 -1.25 18.44 -16.45
C SER A 142 -0.17 18.48 -17.52
N GLY A 143 0.35 17.33 -17.99
CA GLY A 143 1.46 17.25 -18.92
C GLY A 143 2.83 17.58 -18.31
N MET A 144 2.93 17.74 -16.98
CA MET A 144 4.21 17.97 -16.30
C MET A 144 5.07 16.70 -16.26
N LYS A 145 4.45 15.54 -16.23
CA LYS A 145 5.09 14.22 -16.25
C LYS A 145 4.37 13.30 -17.23
N LYS A 146 5.10 12.32 -17.77
CA LYS A 146 4.56 11.29 -18.66
C LYS A 146 4.48 9.93 -17.98
N ARG A 147 5.50 9.59 -17.18
CA ARG A 147 5.62 8.29 -16.50
C ARG A 147 6.19 8.46 -15.12
N ILE A 148 5.49 7.98 -14.12
CA ILE A 148 5.90 8.09 -12.71
C ILE A 148 6.01 6.69 -12.11
N LEU A 149 7.17 6.38 -11.52
CA LEU A 149 7.37 5.19 -10.69
C LEU A 149 6.82 5.47 -9.28
N LEU A 150 5.78 4.73 -8.88
CA LEU A 150 5.22 4.74 -7.52
C LEU A 150 5.81 3.57 -6.73
N VAL A 151 6.37 3.84 -5.55
CA VAL A 151 6.97 2.82 -4.70
C VAL A 151 6.51 2.98 -3.27
N GLY A 152 5.80 1.99 -2.77
CA GLY A 152 5.39 1.92 -1.38
C GLY A 152 6.16 0.84 -0.62
N ALA A 153 6.74 1.19 0.51
CA ALA A 153 7.53 0.25 1.30
C ALA A 153 7.31 0.45 2.81
N ALA A 154 7.17 -0.65 3.54
CA ALA A 154 7.08 -0.64 4.99
C ALA A 154 7.70 -1.89 5.59
N ALA A 155 8.54 -1.69 6.62
CA ALA A 155 9.10 -2.72 7.48
C ALA A 155 8.64 -2.45 8.91
N ASN A 156 7.35 -2.67 9.16
CA ASN A 156 6.71 -2.41 10.45
C ASN A 156 7.30 -3.27 11.56
N SER A 157 7.79 -4.48 11.24
CA SER A 157 8.43 -5.38 12.20
C SER A 157 9.58 -4.73 12.97
N LEU A 158 10.25 -3.75 12.38
CA LEU A 158 11.36 -3.02 13.01
C LEU A 158 10.93 -2.07 14.13
N PHE A 159 9.63 -1.85 14.31
CA PHE A 159 9.05 -0.88 15.25
C PHE A 159 8.03 -1.51 16.21
N LEU A 160 8.00 -2.85 16.32
CA LEU A 160 6.99 -3.55 17.14
C LEU A 160 7.50 -4.00 18.52
N GLU A 161 8.77 -3.80 18.85
CA GLU A 161 9.36 -4.36 20.07
C GLU A 161 8.69 -3.84 21.35
N ASN A 162 8.45 -2.53 21.45
CA ASN A 162 7.83 -1.88 22.60
C ASN A 162 6.40 -1.38 22.32
N THR A 163 5.72 -1.99 21.35
CA THR A 163 4.40 -1.58 20.88
C THR A 163 3.30 -2.32 21.67
N ASP A 164 2.13 -1.69 21.79
CA ASP A 164 0.92 -2.34 22.34
C ASP A 164 0.66 -3.69 21.65
N LYS A 165 0.38 -4.75 22.46
CA LYS A 165 0.15 -6.12 21.97
C LYS A 165 -0.81 -6.19 20.79
N ASN A 166 -1.85 -5.38 20.82
CA ASN A 166 -2.87 -5.39 19.79
C ASN A 166 -2.45 -4.72 18.47
N VAL A 167 -1.45 -3.85 18.53
CA VAL A 167 -0.79 -3.30 17.34
C VAL A 167 0.19 -4.35 16.81
N ALA A 168 1.03 -4.91 17.70
CA ALA A 168 2.04 -5.91 17.33
C ALA A 168 1.43 -7.15 16.63
N MET A 169 0.19 -7.55 16.98
CA MET A 169 -0.43 -8.73 16.38
C MET A 169 -0.97 -8.53 14.95
N THR A 170 -0.96 -7.32 14.38
CA THR A 170 -1.58 -7.05 13.07
C THR A 170 -0.58 -6.78 11.96
N PHE A 171 0.55 -6.15 12.26
CA PHE A 171 1.46 -5.64 11.23
C PHE A 171 2.36 -6.70 10.61
N GLY A 172 2.66 -6.50 9.33
CA GLY A 172 3.63 -7.22 8.52
C GLY A 172 4.47 -6.25 7.69
N ASP A 173 5.46 -6.76 6.99
CA ASP A 173 6.33 -6.01 6.10
C ASP A 173 5.98 -6.30 4.64
N GLY A 174 6.23 -5.34 3.77
CA GLY A 174 5.99 -5.51 2.35
C GLY A 174 6.32 -4.28 1.53
N VAL A 175 6.46 -4.52 0.24
CA VAL A 175 6.74 -3.49 -0.76
C VAL A 175 5.80 -3.69 -1.95
N ALA A 176 5.38 -2.59 -2.55
CA ALA A 176 4.71 -2.57 -3.85
C ALA A 176 5.30 -1.48 -4.73
N ALA A 177 5.44 -1.74 -6.03
CA ALA A 177 5.88 -0.76 -7.00
C ALA A 177 4.99 -0.82 -8.25
N GLY A 178 4.99 0.25 -9.04
CA GLY A 178 4.27 0.28 -10.31
C GLY A 178 4.57 1.56 -11.08
N VAL A 179 4.54 1.47 -12.39
CA VAL A 179 4.67 2.63 -13.27
C VAL A 179 3.28 3.10 -13.67
N LEU A 180 3.00 4.35 -13.38
CA LEU A 180 1.82 5.06 -13.84
C LEU A 180 2.20 5.92 -15.04
N GLY A 181 1.37 5.95 -16.07
CA GLY A 181 1.70 6.72 -17.28
C GLY A 181 0.50 7.20 -18.06
N GLU A 182 0.78 7.97 -19.11
CA GLU A 182 -0.23 8.38 -20.09
C GLU A 182 -0.83 7.16 -20.79
N SER A 183 -2.12 7.21 -21.08
CA SER A 183 -2.83 6.15 -21.80
C SER A 183 -3.91 6.70 -22.73
N GLU A 184 -4.18 5.97 -23.81
CA GLU A 184 -5.33 6.22 -24.67
C GLU A 184 -6.61 5.74 -23.98
N GLY A 185 -7.32 6.66 -23.36
CA GLY A 185 -8.47 6.36 -22.52
C GLY A 185 -8.06 6.01 -21.08
N SER A 186 -8.77 6.53 -20.11
CA SER A 186 -8.36 6.45 -18.71
C SER A 186 -8.65 5.09 -18.11
N GLY A 187 -7.61 4.37 -17.63
CA GLY A 187 -7.75 3.30 -16.64
C GLY A 187 -8.15 3.88 -15.29
N LEU A 188 -7.45 4.93 -14.82
CA LEU A 188 -7.79 5.60 -13.57
C LEU A 188 -9.01 6.52 -13.74
N LEU A 189 -10.16 6.11 -13.23
CA LEU A 189 -11.45 6.80 -13.35
C LEU A 189 -11.56 7.98 -12.38
N GLY A 190 -11.01 7.86 -11.18
CA GLY A 190 -11.00 8.94 -10.20
C GLY A 190 -10.29 8.58 -8.91
N VAL A 191 -9.84 9.60 -8.18
CA VAL A 191 -9.27 9.49 -6.83
C VAL A 191 -9.91 10.55 -5.94
N TYR A 192 -10.35 10.14 -4.76
CA TYR A 192 -10.88 11.02 -3.72
C TYR A 192 -10.10 10.80 -2.43
N CYS A 193 -9.50 11.85 -1.88
CA CYS A 193 -8.81 11.82 -0.60
C CYS A 193 -9.23 13.01 0.26
N ARG A 194 -9.30 12.79 1.58
CA ARG A 194 -9.57 13.79 2.60
C ARG A 194 -8.76 13.52 3.86
N THR A 195 -8.52 14.57 4.60
CA THR A 195 -7.89 14.53 5.93
C THR A 195 -8.75 15.28 6.92
N ASP A 196 -8.98 14.69 8.09
CA ASP A 196 -9.49 15.38 9.27
C ASP A 196 -8.35 15.52 10.28
N GLY A 197 -7.73 16.68 10.34
CA GLY A 197 -6.56 16.97 11.17
C GLY A 197 -6.76 16.73 12.68
N ARG A 198 -8.01 16.57 13.17
CA ARG A 198 -8.29 16.20 14.56
C ARG A 198 -7.73 14.84 14.96
N GLY A 199 -7.41 14.01 13.98
CA GLY A 199 -6.82 12.69 14.18
C GLY A 199 -5.28 12.65 14.19
N TYR A 200 -4.59 13.79 14.12
CA TYR A 200 -3.12 13.84 13.93
C TYR A 200 -2.35 13.02 14.98
N ALA A 201 -2.82 12.99 16.24
CA ALA A 201 -2.18 12.30 17.34
C ALA A 201 -2.69 10.86 17.57
N ALA A 202 -3.46 10.28 16.63
CA ALA A 202 -4.01 8.93 16.79
C ALA A 202 -3.02 7.81 16.45
N GLY A 203 -1.85 8.14 15.91
CA GLY A 203 -0.79 7.18 15.63
C GLY A 203 0.46 7.86 15.12
N GLY A 204 1.59 7.19 15.24
CA GLY A 204 2.89 7.72 14.83
C GLY A 204 4.04 6.98 15.48
N TYR A 205 5.19 7.62 15.48
CA TYR A 205 6.45 7.09 16.01
C TYR A 205 7.04 8.11 17.01
N PRO A 206 6.65 8.05 18.30
CA PRO A 206 7.01 9.07 19.28
C PRO A 206 8.53 9.26 19.44
N ASP A 207 9.28 8.17 19.29
CA ASP A 207 10.73 8.10 19.50
C ASP A 207 11.48 7.50 18.31
N TYR A 208 10.82 7.35 17.16
CA TYR A 208 11.31 6.66 15.95
C TYR A 208 11.71 5.18 16.16
N SER A 209 11.53 4.61 17.36
CA SER A 209 11.85 3.22 17.67
C SER A 209 10.61 2.32 17.79
N SER A 210 9.46 2.91 18.14
CA SER A 210 8.22 2.16 18.36
C SER A 210 7.04 2.78 17.63
N LEU A 211 6.15 1.92 17.15
CA LEU A 211 4.89 2.30 16.51
C LEU A 211 3.81 2.49 17.59
N PHE A 212 3.22 3.66 17.65
CA PHE A 212 2.06 3.96 18.48
C PHE A 212 0.78 4.04 17.63
N VAL A 213 -0.31 3.44 18.13
CA VAL A 213 -1.66 3.56 17.54
C VAL A 213 -2.70 3.63 18.67
N ASP A 214 -3.47 4.70 18.72
CA ASP A 214 -4.65 4.81 19.58
C ASP A 214 -5.78 3.92 19.01
N ARG A 215 -5.83 2.69 19.47
CA ARG A 215 -6.74 1.66 18.96
C ARG A 215 -8.21 2.01 19.14
N LYS A 216 -8.57 2.65 20.24
CA LYS A 216 -9.96 3.01 20.51
C LYS A 216 -10.45 4.02 19.47
N ARG A 217 -9.69 5.10 19.30
CA ARG A 217 -9.99 6.13 18.30
C ARG A 217 -9.97 5.57 16.88
N VAL A 218 -9.00 4.70 16.55
CA VAL A 218 -8.93 4.05 15.23
C VAL A 218 -10.13 3.13 14.98
N ALA A 219 -10.53 2.32 15.98
CA ALA A 219 -11.69 1.43 15.84
C ALA A 219 -13.02 2.18 15.65
N GLU A 220 -13.13 3.39 16.20
CA GLU A 220 -14.27 4.28 16.00
C GLU A 220 -14.24 4.95 14.62
N PHE A 221 -13.09 5.50 14.23
CA PHE A 221 -12.93 6.26 13.00
C PHE A 221 -12.83 5.38 11.73
N ALA A 222 -12.07 4.31 11.75
CA ALA A 222 -11.70 3.57 10.54
C ALA A 222 -12.91 3.08 9.70
N PRO A 223 -13.99 2.54 10.29
CA PRO A 223 -15.18 2.18 9.52
C PRO A 223 -15.89 3.39 8.91
N LEU A 224 -15.90 4.52 9.61
CA LEU A 224 -16.50 5.79 9.13
C LEU A 224 -15.64 6.39 8.02
N GLY A 225 -14.31 6.34 8.15
CA GLY A 225 -13.37 6.76 7.12
C GLY A 225 -13.49 5.91 5.84
N PHE A 226 -13.67 4.58 6.00
CA PHE A 226 -13.97 3.69 4.89
C PHE A 226 -15.24 4.15 4.14
N GLN A 227 -16.36 4.30 4.86
CA GLN A 227 -17.63 4.75 4.28
C GLN A 227 -17.52 6.12 3.63
N ALA A 228 -16.85 7.08 4.27
CA ALA A 228 -16.69 8.44 3.75
C ALA A 228 -15.83 8.46 2.47
N GLY A 229 -14.73 7.69 2.44
CA GLY A 229 -13.90 7.52 1.24
C GLY A 229 -14.67 6.91 0.08
N TRP A 230 -15.41 5.82 0.36
CA TRP A 230 -16.28 5.16 -0.60
C TRP A 230 -17.32 6.12 -1.19
N ARG A 231 -18.09 6.79 -0.35
CA ARG A 231 -19.11 7.75 -0.79
C ARG A 231 -18.51 8.89 -1.62
N GLY A 232 -17.41 9.48 -1.15
CA GLY A 232 -16.74 10.56 -1.87
C GLY A 232 -16.20 10.14 -3.24
N LEU A 233 -15.77 8.87 -3.40
CA LEU A 233 -15.41 8.33 -4.70
C LEU A 233 -16.62 8.24 -5.63
N LEU A 234 -17.73 7.67 -5.17
CA LEU A 234 -18.95 7.52 -5.98
C LEU A 234 -19.50 8.89 -6.41
N GLU A 235 -19.58 9.85 -5.49
CA GLU A 235 -20.00 11.23 -5.79
C GLU A 235 -19.09 11.89 -6.83
N LYS A 236 -17.77 11.68 -6.73
CA LYS A 236 -16.79 12.29 -7.64
C LYS A 236 -16.80 11.68 -9.04
N THR A 237 -17.04 10.38 -9.14
CA THR A 237 -16.94 9.64 -10.41
C THR A 237 -18.28 9.41 -11.10
N GLY A 238 -19.38 9.55 -10.39
CA GLY A 238 -20.71 9.17 -10.85
C GLY A 238 -20.95 7.66 -10.91
N LEU A 239 -19.99 6.85 -10.44
CA LEU A 239 -20.15 5.40 -10.38
C LEU A 239 -21.16 5.00 -9.30
N ILE A 240 -21.84 3.89 -9.52
CA ILE A 240 -22.70 3.23 -8.54
C ILE A 240 -22.12 1.86 -8.18
N LEU A 241 -22.60 1.24 -7.11
CA LEU A 241 -22.09 -0.05 -6.62
C LEU A 241 -22.11 -1.15 -7.69
N SER A 242 -23.11 -1.17 -8.57
CA SER A 242 -23.19 -2.16 -9.65
C SER A 242 -22.08 -2.02 -10.70
N ASP A 243 -21.51 -0.85 -10.86
CA ASP A 243 -20.43 -0.60 -11.82
C ASP A 243 -19.07 -1.12 -11.32
N ILE A 244 -18.97 -1.48 -10.03
CA ILE A 244 -17.73 -1.90 -9.39
C ILE A 244 -17.73 -3.42 -9.23
N ASP A 245 -16.71 -4.06 -9.81
CA ASP A 245 -16.56 -5.52 -9.80
C ASP A 245 -15.82 -6.02 -8.56
N VAL A 246 -14.76 -5.31 -8.15
CA VAL A 246 -13.91 -5.69 -7.03
C VAL A 246 -13.61 -4.49 -6.15
N VAL A 247 -13.68 -4.66 -4.84
CA VAL A 247 -13.26 -3.66 -3.85
C VAL A 247 -12.06 -4.18 -3.08
N ILE A 248 -10.98 -3.43 -3.08
CA ILE A 248 -9.74 -3.74 -2.38
C ILE A 248 -9.54 -2.71 -1.27
N PRO A 249 -9.89 -3.05 -0.01
CA PRO A 249 -9.68 -2.16 1.12
C PRO A 249 -8.25 -2.22 1.64
N HIS A 250 -7.86 -1.21 2.40
CA HIS A 250 -6.71 -1.28 3.28
C HIS A 250 -6.83 -2.49 4.22
N GLN A 251 -5.77 -3.30 4.30
CA GLN A 251 -5.72 -4.61 4.97
C GLN A 251 -5.54 -4.49 6.50
N ALA A 252 -6.34 -3.64 7.16
CA ALA A 252 -6.17 -3.29 8.58
C ALA A 252 -6.56 -4.41 9.57
N GLY A 253 -7.47 -5.28 9.16
CA GLY A 253 -8.02 -6.37 9.96
C GLY A 253 -9.49 -6.59 9.66
N ILE A 254 -9.91 -7.87 9.70
CA ILE A 254 -11.21 -8.30 9.16
C ILE A 254 -12.42 -7.56 9.80
N LYS A 255 -12.41 -7.34 11.13
CA LYS A 255 -13.54 -6.71 11.82
C LYS A 255 -13.75 -5.25 11.43
N ILE A 256 -12.66 -4.50 11.23
CA ILE A 256 -12.74 -3.10 10.79
C ILE A 256 -13.26 -3.05 9.36
N ILE A 257 -12.75 -3.92 8.49
CA ILE A 257 -13.16 -4.00 7.08
C ILE A 257 -14.64 -4.36 6.98
N GLN A 258 -15.10 -5.42 7.66
CA GLN A 258 -16.51 -5.85 7.67
C GLN A 258 -17.45 -4.74 8.14
N ARG A 259 -17.07 -4.00 9.21
CA ARG A 259 -17.87 -2.88 9.68
C ARG A 259 -17.92 -1.72 8.66
N GLY A 260 -16.79 -1.41 8.02
CA GLY A 260 -16.73 -0.40 6.95
C GLY A 260 -17.60 -0.78 5.74
N MET A 261 -17.53 -2.05 5.33
CA MET A 261 -18.35 -2.59 4.25
C MET A 261 -19.85 -2.50 4.56
N ALA A 262 -20.25 -2.93 5.75
CA ALA A 262 -21.65 -2.87 6.19
C ALA A 262 -22.17 -1.43 6.16
N LEU A 263 -21.40 -0.46 6.63
CA LEU A 263 -21.74 0.97 6.57
C LEU A 263 -21.81 1.52 5.13
N ALA A 264 -21.01 0.98 4.23
CA ALA A 264 -20.95 1.37 2.83
C ALA A 264 -21.94 0.60 1.93
N GLY A 265 -22.62 -0.42 2.46
CA GLY A 265 -23.53 -1.29 1.70
C GLY A 265 -22.83 -2.18 0.67
N ILE A 266 -21.56 -2.54 0.90
CA ILE A 266 -20.75 -3.35 -0.02
C ILE A 266 -20.89 -4.83 0.36
N PRO A 267 -21.33 -5.71 -0.57
CA PRO A 267 -21.45 -7.14 -0.29
C PRO A 267 -20.08 -7.84 -0.29
N GLU A 268 -19.99 -8.94 0.49
CA GLU A 268 -18.71 -9.66 0.71
C GLU A 268 -18.08 -10.21 -0.56
N GLU A 269 -18.87 -10.66 -1.52
CA GLU A 269 -18.38 -11.23 -2.78
C GLU A 269 -17.59 -10.26 -3.66
N LYS A 270 -17.78 -8.95 -3.45
CA LYS A 270 -16.99 -7.92 -4.15
C LYS A 270 -15.64 -7.64 -3.50
N ILE A 271 -15.41 -8.09 -2.26
CA ILE A 271 -14.20 -7.77 -1.52
C ILE A 271 -13.06 -8.73 -1.86
N TYR A 272 -11.86 -8.17 -2.04
CA TYR A 272 -10.63 -8.94 -2.08
C TYR A 272 -9.77 -8.66 -0.85
N LEU A 273 -9.32 -9.72 -0.19
CA LEU A 273 -8.46 -9.68 0.99
C LEU A 273 -7.26 -10.60 0.80
N CYS A 274 -6.07 -10.12 1.16
CA CYS A 274 -4.85 -10.92 1.26
C CYS A 274 -4.23 -10.85 2.67
N LEU A 275 -4.88 -10.20 3.62
CA LEU A 275 -4.36 -9.99 4.98
C LEU A 275 -4.10 -11.30 5.75
N GLY A 276 -4.72 -12.40 5.35
CA GLY A 276 -4.61 -13.67 6.07
C GLY A 276 -3.19 -14.22 6.18
N ASP A 277 -2.36 -14.00 5.18
CA ASP A 277 -0.97 -14.48 5.08
C ASP A 277 0.06 -13.36 4.85
N VAL A 278 -0.40 -12.12 4.69
CA VAL A 278 0.44 -10.94 4.51
C VAL A 278 0.43 -10.03 5.75
N GLY A 279 -0.68 -10.03 6.48
CA GLY A 279 -0.91 -9.09 7.57
C GLY A 279 -1.21 -7.68 7.06
N ASN A 280 -1.14 -6.70 7.97
CA ASN A 280 -1.25 -5.29 7.64
C ASN A 280 0.14 -4.73 7.31
N THR A 281 0.42 -4.49 6.04
CA THR A 281 1.71 -3.92 5.60
C THR A 281 1.72 -2.38 5.62
N GLY A 282 0.72 -1.73 6.22
CA GLY A 282 0.70 -0.27 6.32
C GLY A 282 0.46 0.44 4.99
N ALA A 283 1.30 1.41 4.66
CA ALA A 283 1.18 2.24 3.46
C ALA A 283 1.09 1.45 2.14
N PRO A 284 1.92 0.43 1.85
CA PRO A 284 1.84 -0.34 0.60
C PRO A 284 0.67 -1.31 0.52
N ALA A 285 -0.11 -1.53 1.59
CA ALA A 285 -1.09 -2.61 1.69
C ALA A 285 -2.11 -2.65 0.54
N VAL A 286 -2.62 -1.50 0.11
CA VAL A 286 -3.63 -1.42 -0.97
C VAL A 286 -3.01 -1.71 -2.33
N GLN A 287 -1.85 -1.13 -2.65
CA GLN A 287 -1.17 -1.39 -3.93
C GLN A 287 -0.68 -2.83 -4.02
N LEU A 288 -0.14 -3.37 -2.91
CA LEU A 288 0.26 -4.77 -2.81
C LEU A 288 -0.94 -5.71 -3.05
N ALA A 289 -2.06 -5.46 -2.38
CA ALA A 289 -3.27 -6.24 -2.55
C ALA A 289 -3.83 -6.14 -3.99
N LEU A 290 -3.73 -4.97 -4.63
CA LEU A 290 -4.11 -4.79 -6.02
C LEU A 290 -3.25 -5.62 -6.96
N ALA A 291 -1.91 -5.53 -6.83
CA ALA A 291 -0.98 -6.30 -7.66
C ALA A 291 -1.23 -7.81 -7.51
N ARG A 292 -1.44 -8.26 -6.27
CA ARG A 292 -1.73 -9.67 -5.98
C ARG A 292 -3.10 -10.11 -6.52
N ALA A 293 -4.14 -9.29 -6.41
CA ALA A 293 -5.46 -9.59 -6.96
C ALA A 293 -5.45 -9.74 -8.49
N VAL A 294 -4.61 -8.97 -9.18
CA VAL A 294 -4.36 -9.12 -10.62
C VAL A 294 -3.63 -10.42 -10.93
N GLU A 295 -2.56 -10.73 -10.20
CA GLU A 295 -1.79 -11.97 -10.36
C GLU A 295 -2.64 -13.23 -10.12
N GLU A 296 -3.51 -13.21 -9.12
CA GLU A 296 -4.42 -14.31 -8.77
C GLU A 296 -5.64 -14.41 -9.72
N GLY A 297 -5.78 -13.48 -10.67
CA GLY A 297 -6.92 -13.45 -11.62
C GLY A 297 -8.26 -13.05 -10.99
N ARG A 298 -8.25 -12.51 -9.75
CA ARG A 298 -9.44 -11.95 -9.12
C ARG A 298 -9.85 -10.65 -9.79
N VAL A 299 -8.89 -9.85 -10.24
CA VAL A 299 -9.10 -8.69 -11.12
C VAL A 299 -8.86 -9.14 -12.55
N ARG A 300 -9.87 -8.94 -13.42
CA ARG A 300 -9.87 -9.39 -14.82
C ARG A 300 -10.03 -8.21 -15.76
N ASP A 301 -9.69 -8.43 -17.03
CA ASP A 301 -9.85 -7.41 -18.07
C ASP A 301 -11.25 -6.82 -18.10
N GLY A 302 -11.34 -5.50 -18.17
CA GLY A 302 -12.59 -4.74 -18.12
C GLY A 302 -13.12 -4.45 -16.70
N HIS A 303 -12.69 -5.18 -15.66
CA HIS A 303 -13.18 -4.95 -14.30
C HIS A 303 -12.92 -3.52 -13.83
N VAL A 304 -13.89 -2.95 -13.15
CA VAL A 304 -13.75 -1.73 -12.36
C VAL A 304 -13.42 -2.10 -10.93
N VAL A 305 -12.25 -1.67 -10.48
CA VAL A 305 -11.72 -1.93 -9.13
C VAL A 305 -11.81 -0.66 -8.30
N ALA A 306 -12.41 -0.73 -7.13
CA ALA A 306 -12.37 0.33 -6.15
C ALA A 306 -11.31 0.02 -5.08
N LEU A 307 -10.42 0.96 -4.85
CA LEU A 307 -9.37 0.93 -3.83
C LEU A 307 -9.81 1.84 -2.69
N VAL A 308 -9.88 1.33 -1.45
CA VAL A 308 -10.36 2.12 -0.31
C VAL A 308 -9.31 2.09 0.80
N ALA A 309 -8.90 3.26 1.28
CA ALA A 309 -7.93 3.37 2.38
C ALA A 309 -8.39 4.36 3.45
N PHE A 310 -7.97 4.08 4.66
CA PHE A 310 -8.16 4.90 5.84
C PHE A 310 -6.96 4.70 6.78
N GLY A 311 -6.62 5.70 7.57
CA GLY A 311 -5.46 5.64 8.46
C GLY A 311 -5.44 6.74 9.51
N THR A 312 -4.44 6.67 10.37
CA THR A 312 -4.16 7.68 11.39
C THR A 312 -3.92 9.06 10.76
N GLY A 313 -4.04 10.13 11.54
CA GLY A 313 -4.14 11.50 11.00
C GLY A 313 -5.54 11.79 10.47
N TRP A 314 -6.44 10.85 10.61
CA TRP A 314 -7.76 10.69 9.99
C TRP A 314 -7.71 10.98 8.48
N ASN A 315 -6.73 10.37 7.83
CA ASN A 315 -6.69 10.29 6.38
C ASN A 315 -7.66 9.21 5.90
N TYR A 316 -8.41 9.48 4.84
CA TYR A 316 -9.26 8.50 4.18
C TYR A 316 -9.47 8.86 2.72
N GLY A 317 -9.75 7.84 1.93
CA GLY A 317 -9.98 8.05 0.51
C GLY A 317 -10.31 6.77 -0.23
N ALA A 318 -10.61 6.95 -1.51
CA ALA A 318 -10.81 5.84 -2.43
C ALA A 318 -10.39 6.25 -3.85
N ALA A 319 -10.08 5.25 -4.68
CA ALA A 319 -9.84 5.40 -6.11
C ALA A 319 -10.63 4.37 -6.88
N ALA A 320 -11.04 4.69 -8.10
CA ALA A 320 -11.62 3.74 -9.05
C ALA A 320 -10.70 3.58 -10.26
N TRP A 321 -10.46 2.34 -10.64
CA TRP A 321 -9.59 1.99 -11.74
C TRP A 321 -10.23 0.90 -12.59
N ARG A 322 -10.27 1.11 -13.92
CA ARG A 322 -10.68 0.10 -14.90
C ARG A 322 -9.45 -0.66 -15.36
N TYR A 323 -9.37 -1.93 -15.00
CA TYR A 323 -8.28 -2.79 -15.43
C TYR A 323 -8.38 -3.10 -16.93
N ARG A 324 -7.25 -3.00 -17.62
CA ARG A 324 -7.11 -3.37 -19.03
C ARG A 324 -5.86 -4.22 -19.20
N ARG A 325 -6.00 -5.40 -19.81
CA ARG A 325 -4.85 -6.26 -20.12
C ARG A 325 -4.06 -5.71 -21.33
N PRO A 326 -2.73 -6.00 -21.41
CA PRO A 326 -1.96 -6.77 -20.45
C PRO A 326 -1.10 -5.87 -19.57
N LEU A 327 -1.27 -5.96 -18.25
CA LEU A 327 -0.16 -5.57 -17.38
C LEU A 327 0.72 -6.83 -17.23
N PRO A 328 1.94 -6.87 -17.77
CA PRO A 328 2.86 -7.94 -17.45
C PRO A 328 3.15 -7.84 -15.94
N SER A 329 2.75 -8.84 -15.20
CA SER A 329 3.12 -8.97 -13.79
C SER A 329 4.28 -9.97 -13.72
N PRO A 330 5.47 -9.55 -13.27
CA PRO A 330 6.51 -10.51 -12.96
C PRO A 330 6.02 -11.37 -11.78
N LYS A 331 6.14 -12.68 -11.94
CA LYS A 331 5.80 -13.63 -10.87
C LYS A 331 6.64 -13.29 -9.64
N SER A 332 6.01 -13.04 -8.50
CA SER A 332 6.72 -12.89 -7.24
C SER A 332 7.43 -14.19 -6.90
N PRO A 333 8.76 -14.22 -6.64
CA PRO A 333 9.49 -15.43 -6.33
C PRO A 333 9.12 -16.05 -4.97
N ASN A 334 8.35 -15.39 -4.13
CA ASN A 334 7.98 -15.85 -2.79
C ASN A 334 6.47 -16.10 -2.68
N ARG A 335 5.90 -17.02 -3.46
CA ARG A 335 4.51 -17.46 -3.22
C ARG A 335 4.41 -18.26 -1.92
N PRO A 336 3.33 -18.10 -1.14
CA PRO A 336 3.00 -19.09 -0.12
C PRO A 336 2.72 -20.43 -0.83
N GLY A 337 3.66 -21.40 -0.72
CA GLY A 337 3.52 -22.73 -1.32
C GLY A 337 4.63 -23.15 -2.28
N ASP A 338 5.60 -22.29 -2.61
CA ASP A 338 6.85 -22.62 -3.31
C ASP A 338 7.99 -22.90 -2.33
#